data_aa27ea5055101ebb6dadf7e33bb8788f
#
_entry.id   aa27ea5055101ebb6dadf7e33bb8788f
#
_cell.length_a   1.000
_cell.length_b   1.000
_cell.length_c   1.000
_cell.angle_alpha   90.00
_cell.angle_beta   90.00
_cell.angle_gamma   90.00
#
_symmetry.space_group_name_H-M   'P 1'
#
loop_
_entity.id
_entity.type
_entity.pdbx_description
1 polymer ?
#
loop_
_entity_poly.entity_id
_entity_poly.type
_entity_poly.pdbx_seq_one_letter_code
_entity_poly.pdbx_strand_id
1 'polypeptide(L)'
;MDIRERILQAAARVYAQHGFRGATTRLIAIEAGVNEVSLFRTFGSKAALFEAMMASHAAASPLPNLPDQPGDPRTDITTWCAALLGQMREWRSLIRKSFGELEERPGAAIMMCEGPNCAAGALAAYVARLQTLGLADESADVATAISMLISSLFGDAICRDVLPDAFPQPAEDAPAKYVGVFLRAVGASSADDAVPLRTARSVENRRAAAQ
;
A
#
# COMPACT_ATOMS: atom_id res chain seq x y z
N MET A 1 -14.45 -0.86 -27.01
CA MET A 1 -13.12 -0.85 -26.37
C MET A 1 -12.08 -0.42 -27.39
N ASP A 2 -11.35 0.64 -27.09
CA ASP A 2 -10.33 1.19 -27.97
C ASP A 2 -9.13 0.22 -28.10
N ILE A 3 -8.38 0.32 -29.22
CA ILE A 3 -7.18 -0.51 -29.47
C ILE A 3 -6.16 -0.35 -28.35
N ARG A 4 -5.97 0.90 -27.87
CA ARG A 4 -5.05 1.20 -26.79
C ARG A 4 -5.44 0.46 -25.50
N GLU A 5 -6.69 0.48 -25.13
CA GLU A 5 -7.21 -0.21 -23.94
C GLU A 5 -7.08 -1.73 -24.05
N ARG A 6 -7.35 -2.31 -25.22
CA ARG A 6 -7.16 -3.74 -25.48
C ARG A 6 -5.71 -4.18 -25.29
N ILE A 7 -4.76 -3.37 -25.78
CA ILE A 7 -3.32 -3.64 -25.60
C ILE A 7 -2.94 -3.55 -24.12
N LEU A 8 -3.43 -2.56 -23.38
CA LEU A 8 -3.13 -2.41 -21.95
C LEU A 8 -3.65 -3.58 -21.11
N GLN A 9 -4.88 -4.05 -21.38
CA GLN A 9 -5.44 -5.21 -20.69
C GLN A 9 -4.71 -6.51 -21.05
N ALA A 10 -4.35 -6.70 -22.32
CA ALA A 10 -3.55 -7.84 -22.75
C ALA A 10 -2.15 -7.81 -22.10
N ALA A 11 -1.53 -6.65 -22.06
CA ALA A 11 -0.24 -6.46 -21.40
C ALA A 11 -0.32 -6.86 -19.92
N ALA A 12 -1.34 -6.42 -19.18
CA ALA A 12 -1.52 -6.77 -17.76
C ALA A 12 -1.59 -8.29 -17.56
N ARG A 13 -2.38 -9.01 -18.39
CA ARG A 13 -2.47 -10.48 -18.33
C ARG A 13 -1.13 -11.15 -18.63
N VAL A 14 -0.47 -10.73 -19.71
CA VAL A 14 0.79 -11.32 -20.16
C VAL A 14 1.92 -11.05 -19.16
N TYR A 15 2.01 -9.84 -18.61
CA TYR A 15 2.97 -9.52 -17.55
C TYR A 15 2.72 -10.33 -16.29
N ALA A 16 1.46 -10.48 -15.87
CA ALA A 16 1.11 -11.28 -14.70
C ALA A 16 1.51 -12.75 -14.86
N GLN A 17 1.45 -13.29 -16.07
CA GLN A 17 1.81 -14.69 -16.37
C GLN A 17 3.30 -14.92 -16.58
N HIS A 18 3.98 -14.01 -17.27
CA HIS A 18 5.33 -14.24 -17.83
C HIS A 18 6.40 -13.33 -17.24
N GLY A 19 6.04 -12.36 -16.35
CA GLY A 19 6.95 -11.32 -15.90
C GLY A 19 7.32 -10.33 -17.01
N PHE A 20 8.15 -9.34 -16.71
CA PHE A 20 8.55 -8.37 -17.73
C PHE A 20 9.41 -8.99 -18.84
N ARG A 21 10.34 -9.91 -18.49
CA ARG A 21 11.21 -10.56 -19.49
C ARG A 21 10.41 -11.42 -20.46
N GLY A 22 9.57 -12.31 -19.92
CA GLY A 22 8.78 -13.26 -20.72
C GLY A 22 7.64 -12.62 -21.52
N ALA A 23 7.14 -11.46 -21.09
CA ALA A 23 6.11 -10.70 -21.79
C ALA A 23 6.70 -10.00 -23.02
N THR A 24 6.84 -10.73 -24.14
CA THR A 24 7.28 -10.12 -25.40
C THR A 24 6.19 -9.26 -26.02
N THR A 25 6.58 -8.19 -26.76
CA THR A 25 5.62 -7.35 -27.49
C THR A 25 4.81 -8.14 -28.50
N ARG A 26 5.40 -9.18 -29.09
CA ARG A 26 4.72 -10.13 -29.98
C ARG A 26 3.62 -10.91 -29.24
N LEU A 27 3.91 -11.42 -28.04
CA LEU A 27 2.93 -12.15 -27.24
C LEU A 27 1.77 -11.25 -26.81
N ILE A 28 2.09 -10.02 -26.39
CA ILE A 28 1.08 -9.02 -26.04
C ILE A 28 0.20 -8.64 -27.24
N ALA A 29 0.80 -8.48 -28.42
CA ALA A 29 0.06 -8.17 -29.65
C ALA A 29 -0.89 -9.31 -30.03
N ILE A 30 -0.45 -10.58 -29.93
CA ILE A 30 -1.29 -11.76 -30.16
C ILE A 30 -2.47 -11.77 -29.16
N GLU A 31 -2.20 -11.61 -27.87
CA GLU A 31 -3.22 -11.58 -26.82
C GLU A 31 -4.22 -10.43 -26.99
N ALA A 32 -3.75 -9.27 -27.47
CA ALA A 32 -4.58 -8.11 -27.76
C ALA A 32 -5.37 -8.25 -29.09
N GLY A 33 -5.06 -9.22 -29.94
CA GLY A 33 -5.62 -9.35 -31.29
C GLY A 33 -5.26 -8.17 -32.18
N VAL A 34 -4.02 -7.69 -32.13
CA VAL A 34 -3.49 -6.59 -32.94
C VAL A 34 -2.18 -7.00 -33.60
N ASN A 35 -1.74 -6.21 -34.61
CA ASN A 35 -0.41 -6.36 -35.17
C ASN A 35 0.64 -5.71 -34.22
N GLU A 36 1.80 -6.33 -34.06
CA GLU A 36 2.91 -5.82 -33.27
C GLU A 36 3.35 -4.41 -33.69
N VAL A 37 3.28 -4.10 -34.99
CA VAL A 37 3.54 -2.74 -35.52
C VAL A 37 2.56 -1.71 -34.93
N SER A 38 1.30 -2.08 -34.75
CA SER A 38 0.29 -1.22 -34.11
C SER A 38 0.60 -0.96 -32.64
N LEU A 39 1.11 -1.97 -31.92
CA LEU A 39 1.56 -1.82 -30.55
C LEU A 39 2.73 -0.82 -30.46
N PHE A 40 3.76 -0.99 -31.29
CA PHE A 40 4.90 -0.06 -31.31
C PHE A 40 4.50 1.36 -31.72
N ARG A 41 3.58 1.50 -32.68
CA ARG A 41 3.06 2.82 -33.08
C ARG A 41 2.32 3.52 -31.92
N THR A 42 1.65 2.76 -31.06
CA THR A 42 0.85 3.31 -29.96
C THR A 42 1.70 3.65 -28.72
N PHE A 43 2.71 2.85 -28.40
CA PHE A 43 3.45 2.96 -27.16
C PHE A 43 4.96 3.23 -27.34
N GLY A 44 5.50 3.05 -28.53
CA GLY A 44 6.90 3.29 -28.84
C GLY A 44 7.85 2.20 -28.35
N SER A 45 7.69 1.74 -27.11
CA SER A 45 8.56 0.71 -26.51
C SER A 45 7.80 -0.19 -25.55
N LYS A 46 8.39 -1.35 -25.25
CA LYS A 46 7.87 -2.26 -24.22
C LYS A 46 7.87 -1.61 -22.83
N ALA A 47 8.87 -0.79 -22.51
CA ALA A 47 8.92 -0.08 -21.24
C ALA A 47 7.77 0.95 -21.13
N ALA A 48 7.58 1.78 -22.15
CA ALA A 48 6.47 2.74 -22.18
C ALA A 48 5.09 2.07 -22.16
N LEU A 49 4.94 0.90 -22.79
CA LEU A 49 3.72 0.10 -22.65
C LEU A 49 3.50 -0.36 -21.21
N PHE A 50 4.54 -0.82 -20.52
CA PHE A 50 4.45 -1.23 -19.12
C PHE A 50 4.06 -0.06 -18.22
N GLU A 51 4.70 1.10 -18.38
CA GLU A 51 4.36 2.34 -17.68
C GLU A 51 2.89 2.73 -17.89
N ALA A 52 2.46 2.76 -19.14
CA ALA A 52 1.08 3.10 -19.49
C ALA A 52 0.07 2.09 -18.92
N MET A 53 0.42 0.82 -18.87
CA MET A 53 -0.40 -0.24 -18.25
C MET A 53 -0.53 -0.01 -16.74
N MET A 54 0.58 0.26 -16.05
CA MET A 54 0.58 0.55 -14.61
C MET A 54 -0.25 1.79 -14.29
N ALA A 55 -0.05 2.88 -15.04
CA ALA A 55 -0.82 4.12 -14.88
C ALA A 55 -2.32 3.92 -15.15
N SER A 56 -2.67 3.16 -16.20
CA SER A 56 -4.06 2.86 -16.54
C SER A 56 -4.76 2.09 -15.43
N HIS A 57 -4.05 1.15 -14.81
CA HIS A 57 -4.63 0.37 -13.73
C HIS A 57 -4.79 1.17 -12.44
N ALA A 58 -3.80 1.96 -12.09
CA ALA A 58 -3.89 2.87 -10.94
C ALA A 58 -5.09 3.84 -11.09
N ALA A 59 -5.33 4.32 -12.33
CA ALA A 59 -6.48 5.17 -12.62
C ALA A 59 -7.83 4.43 -12.57
N ALA A 60 -7.85 3.14 -12.92
CA ALA A 60 -9.08 2.31 -12.89
C ALA A 60 -9.52 1.92 -11.47
N SER A 61 -8.59 1.85 -10.54
CA SER A 61 -8.85 1.50 -9.13
C SER A 61 -8.10 2.49 -8.21
N PRO A 62 -8.52 3.78 -8.19
CA PRO A 62 -7.84 4.77 -7.37
C PRO A 62 -8.03 4.43 -5.88
N LEU A 63 -6.97 4.64 -5.10
CA LEU A 63 -7.11 4.61 -3.64
C LEU A 63 -8.08 5.71 -3.20
N PRO A 64 -8.97 5.44 -2.24
CA PRO A 64 -9.79 6.47 -1.64
C PRO A 64 -8.89 7.56 -1.06
N ASN A 65 -9.30 8.81 -1.17
CA ASN A 65 -8.58 9.89 -0.50
C ASN A 65 -8.80 9.80 1.02
N LEU A 66 -7.75 9.99 1.79
CA LEU A 66 -7.88 10.30 3.21
C LEU A 66 -8.54 11.67 3.35
N PRO A 67 -9.53 11.85 4.25
CA PRO A 67 -10.31 13.08 4.33
C PRO A 67 -9.47 14.30 4.72
N ASP A 68 -9.77 15.44 4.12
CA ASP A 68 -9.13 16.71 4.47
C ASP A 68 -9.49 17.17 5.88
N GLN A 69 -10.70 16.85 6.31
CA GLN A 69 -11.14 17.02 7.69
C GLN A 69 -11.21 15.64 8.34
N PRO A 70 -10.24 15.27 9.19
CA PRO A 70 -10.24 13.99 9.87
C PRO A 70 -11.50 13.80 10.72
N GLY A 71 -12.15 12.64 10.52
CA GLY A 71 -13.23 12.17 11.37
C GLY A 71 -12.68 11.31 12.51
N ASP A 72 -13.03 10.02 12.51
CA ASP A 72 -12.37 9.04 13.37
C ASP A 72 -11.11 8.50 12.69
N PRO A 73 -9.90 8.81 13.19
CA PRO A 73 -8.65 8.40 12.55
C PRO A 73 -8.53 6.89 12.36
N ARG A 74 -9.11 6.09 13.25
CA ARG A 74 -9.10 4.63 13.16
C ARG A 74 -9.90 4.17 11.93
N THR A 75 -11.10 4.67 11.78
CA THR A 75 -11.98 4.32 10.66
C THR A 75 -11.42 4.81 9.33
N ASP A 76 -10.96 6.07 9.27
CA ASP A 76 -10.41 6.68 8.07
C ASP A 76 -9.21 5.89 7.54
N ILE A 77 -8.21 5.65 8.41
CA ILE A 77 -6.98 4.95 8.02
C ILE A 77 -7.25 3.46 7.77
N THR A 78 -8.14 2.80 8.54
CA THR A 78 -8.45 1.37 8.31
C THR A 78 -9.10 1.17 6.95
N THR A 79 -10.07 2.01 6.58
CA THR A 79 -10.73 1.94 5.27
C THR A 79 -9.73 2.14 4.14
N TRP A 80 -8.85 3.13 4.30
CA TRP A 80 -7.80 3.42 3.33
C TRP A 80 -6.77 2.27 3.22
N CYS A 81 -6.32 1.72 4.34
CA CYS A 81 -5.39 0.58 4.37
C CYS A 81 -6.01 -0.68 3.76
N ALA A 82 -7.30 -0.93 4.00
CA ALA A 82 -8.01 -2.07 3.40
C ALA A 82 -8.05 -1.96 1.87
N ALA A 83 -8.32 -0.76 1.33
CA ALA A 83 -8.29 -0.51 -0.11
C ALA A 83 -6.88 -0.69 -0.70
N LEU A 84 -5.86 -0.14 -0.05
CA LEU A 84 -4.46 -0.29 -0.47
C LEU A 84 -4.02 -1.76 -0.45
N LEU A 85 -4.35 -2.50 0.60
CA LEU A 85 -4.06 -3.93 0.71
C LEU A 85 -4.77 -4.74 -0.39
N GLY A 86 -6.03 -4.43 -0.68
CA GLY A 86 -6.79 -5.03 -1.77
C GLY A 86 -6.11 -4.82 -3.12
N GLN A 87 -5.74 -3.59 -3.42
CA GLN A 87 -5.03 -3.23 -4.65
C GLN A 87 -3.69 -3.97 -4.77
N MET A 88 -2.89 -4.01 -3.72
CA MET A 88 -1.62 -4.76 -3.72
C MET A 88 -1.84 -6.27 -3.95
N ARG A 89 -2.92 -6.85 -3.41
CA ARG A 89 -3.27 -8.26 -3.59
C ARG A 89 -3.67 -8.59 -5.03
N GLU A 90 -4.39 -7.70 -5.70
CA GLU A 90 -4.71 -7.85 -7.12
C GLU A 90 -3.45 -7.91 -7.99
N TRP A 91 -2.44 -7.15 -7.61
CA TRP A 91 -1.17 -7.06 -8.34
C TRP A 91 -0.10 -8.03 -7.87
N ARG A 92 -0.39 -8.88 -6.89
CA ARG A 92 0.58 -9.78 -6.25
C ARG A 92 1.47 -10.52 -7.22
N SER A 93 0.88 -11.15 -8.25
CA SER A 93 1.63 -11.93 -9.23
C SER A 93 2.62 -11.08 -10.02
N LEU A 94 2.20 -9.88 -10.43
CA LEU A 94 3.06 -8.95 -11.14
C LEU A 94 4.18 -8.44 -10.23
N ILE A 95 3.84 -8.02 -9.02
CA ILE A 95 4.80 -7.53 -8.01
C ILE A 95 5.86 -8.60 -7.73
N ARG A 96 5.47 -9.84 -7.42
CA ARG A 96 6.41 -10.94 -7.15
C ARG A 96 7.37 -11.18 -8.30
N LYS A 97 6.88 -11.19 -9.53
CA LYS A 97 7.73 -11.39 -10.72
C LYS A 97 8.68 -10.23 -10.94
N SER A 98 8.21 -9.00 -10.74
CA SER A 98 9.04 -7.82 -10.87
C SER A 98 10.16 -7.79 -9.82
N PHE A 99 9.90 -8.25 -8.58
CA PHE A 99 10.93 -8.42 -7.55
C PHE A 99 12.01 -9.41 -7.95
N GLY A 100 11.64 -10.52 -8.57
CA GLY A 100 12.61 -11.50 -9.09
C GLY A 100 13.51 -10.96 -10.21
N GLU A 101 13.13 -9.85 -10.84
CA GLU A 101 13.88 -9.22 -11.93
C GLU A 101 14.69 -7.98 -11.48
N LEU A 102 14.62 -7.58 -10.19
CA LEU A 102 15.24 -6.34 -9.70
C LEU A 102 16.76 -6.30 -9.86
N GLU A 103 17.45 -7.42 -9.62
CA GLU A 103 18.91 -7.48 -9.76
C GLU A 103 19.36 -7.23 -11.19
N GLU A 104 18.58 -7.70 -12.16
CA GLU A 104 18.89 -7.55 -13.58
C GLU A 104 18.42 -6.19 -14.12
N ARG A 105 17.46 -5.54 -13.44
CA ARG A 105 16.80 -4.31 -13.91
C ARG A 105 16.50 -3.34 -12.76
N PRO A 106 17.51 -2.68 -12.22
CA PRO A 106 17.31 -1.75 -11.09
C PRO A 106 16.36 -0.58 -11.43
N GLY A 107 16.20 -0.21 -12.70
CA GLY A 107 15.23 0.80 -13.14
C GLY A 107 13.77 0.37 -12.95
N ALA A 108 13.46 -0.94 -12.91
CA ALA A 108 12.10 -1.42 -12.61
C ALA A 108 11.71 -1.15 -11.15
N ALA A 109 12.68 -1.07 -10.23
CA ALA A 109 12.45 -0.75 -8.83
C ALA A 109 11.84 0.66 -8.67
N ILE A 110 12.31 1.63 -9.43
CA ILE A 110 11.84 3.03 -9.35
C ILE A 110 10.34 3.08 -9.66
N MET A 111 9.89 2.41 -10.71
CA MET A 111 8.47 2.38 -11.10
C MET A 111 7.59 1.69 -10.07
N MET A 112 8.13 0.66 -9.38
CA MET A 112 7.41 -0.06 -8.32
C MET A 112 7.31 0.76 -7.03
N CYS A 113 8.19 1.74 -6.82
CA CYS A 113 8.18 2.58 -5.63
C CYS A 113 7.25 3.80 -5.73
N GLU A 114 6.78 4.17 -6.93
CA GLU A 114 5.91 5.35 -7.10
C GLU A 114 4.59 5.21 -6.33
N GLY A 115 3.91 4.07 -6.43
CA GLY A 115 2.67 3.81 -5.70
C GLY A 115 2.84 3.85 -4.17
N PRO A 116 3.77 3.08 -3.60
CA PRO A 116 4.10 3.15 -2.16
C PRO A 116 4.53 4.55 -1.69
N ASN A 117 5.29 5.30 -2.49
CA ASN A 117 5.68 6.66 -2.15
C ASN A 117 4.48 7.62 -2.14
N CYS A 118 3.57 7.52 -3.11
CA CYS A 118 2.32 8.28 -3.11
C CYS A 118 1.45 7.93 -1.89
N ALA A 119 1.34 6.65 -1.56
CA ALA A 119 0.61 6.18 -0.38
C ALA A 119 1.22 6.73 0.93
N ALA A 120 2.54 6.68 1.06
CA ALA A 120 3.24 7.24 2.21
C ALA A 120 3.03 8.76 2.33
N GLY A 121 3.09 9.49 1.21
CA GLY A 121 2.83 10.93 1.17
C GLY A 121 1.39 11.29 1.59
N ALA A 122 0.39 10.56 1.12
CA ALA A 122 -1.00 10.76 1.51
C ALA A 122 -1.22 10.55 3.02
N LEU A 123 -0.62 9.49 3.56
CA LEU A 123 -0.71 9.19 4.99
C LEU A 123 0.05 10.21 5.84
N ALA A 124 1.23 10.67 5.40
CA ALA A 124 1.98 11.74 6.07
C ALA A 124 1.18 13.05 6.14
N ALA A 125 0.55 13.45 5.04
CA ALA A 125 -0.31 14.62 5.00
C ALA A 125 -1.52 14.49 5.94
N TYR A 126 -2.10 13.30 6.04
CA TYR A 126 -3.21 13.05 6.97
C TYR A 126 -2.75 13.14 8.43
N VAL A 127 -1.62 12.51 8.80
CA VAL A 127 -1.08 12.59 10.17
C VAL A 127 -0.70 14.02 10.54
N ALA A 128 -0.13 14.80 9.62
CA ALA A 128 0.15 16.21 9.84
C ALA A 128 -1.12 17.02 10.19
N ARG A 129 -2.26 16.69 9.53
CA ARG A 129 -3.55 17.29 9.91
C ARG A 129 -4.00 16.88 11.31
N LEU A 130 -3.82 15.60 11.69
CA LEU A 130 -4.10 15.13 13.06
C LEU A 130 -3.26 15.88 14.11
N GLN A 131 -1.97 16.06 13.84
CA GLN A 131 -1.08 16.84 14.73
C GLN A 131 -1.53 18.29 14.86
N THR A 132 -1.88 18.96 13.76
CA THR A 132 -2.40 20.34 13.78
C THR A 132 -3.70 20.47 14.61
N LEU A 133 -4.52 19.41 14.65
CA LEU A 133 -5.76 19.35 15.44
C LEU A 133 -5.53 18.86 16.89
N GLY A 134 -4.30 18.54 17.27
CA GLY A 134 -3.97 18.00 18.60
C GLY A 134 -4.47 16.55 18.79
N LEU A 135 -4.74 15.82 17.70
CA LEU A 135 -5.22 14.43 17.69
C LEU A 135 -4.09 13.40 17.54
N ALA A 136 -2.86 13.85 17.32
CA ALA A 136 -1.66 13.00 17.26
C ALA A 136 -0.49 13.75 17.90
N ASP A 137 0.52 12.99 18.38
CA ASP A 137 1.71 13.52 19.01
C ASP A 137 2.62 14.20 17.99
N GLU A 138 2.92 15.50 18.20
CA GLU A 138 3.83 16.29 17.35
C GLU A 138 5.28 15.76 17.39
N SER A 139 5.66 15.09 18.49
CA SER A 139 7.01 14.53 18.66
C SER A 139 7.18 13.13 18.07
N ALA A 140 6.11 12.50 17.55
CA ALA A 140 6.15 11.15 17.02
C ALA A 140 7.04 11.05 15.77
N ASP A 141 7.77 9.94 15.65
CA ASP A 141 8.49 9.60 14.41
C ASP A 141 7.51 9.04 13.37
N VAL A 142 6.79 9.97 12.74
CA VAL A 142 5.75 9.68 11.75
C VAL A 142 6.33 8.96 10.53
N ALA A 143 7.53 9.32 10.10
CA ALA A 143 8.14 8.71 8.92
C ALA A 143 8.42 7.22 9.11
N THR A 144 8.98 6.85 10.28
CA THR A 144 9.22 5.45 10.63
C THR A 144 7.90 4.69 10.82
N ALA A 145 6.91 5.29 11.48
CA ALA A 145 5.60 4.64 11.67
C ALA A 145 4.90 4.35 10.34
N ILE A 146 4.92 5.28 9.40
CA ILE A 146 4.38 5.10 8.04
C ILE A 146 5.13 3.99 7.30
N SER A 147 6.47 4.01 7.36
CA SER A 147 7.30 3.00 6.71
C SER A 147 6.96 1.59 7.23
N MET A 148 6.80 1.42 8.54
CA MET A 148 6.40 0.16 9.15
C MET A 148 5.01 -0.28 8.71
N LEU A 149 4.02 0.62 8.69
CA LEU A 149 2.66 0.31 8.25
C LEU A 149 2.63 -0.14 6.79
N ILE A 150 3.21 0.64 5.88
CA ILE A 150 3.23 0.33 4.44
C ILE A 150 3.98 -0.98 4.18
N SER A 151 5.11 -1.21 4.85
CA SER A 151 5.87 -2.45 4.73
C SER A 151 5.09 -3.67 5.25
N SER A 152 4.31 -3.51 6.32
CA SER A 152 3.47 -4.57 6.87
C SER A 152 2.32 -4.92 5.90
N LEU A 153 1.64 -3.92 5.34
CA LEU A 153 0.61 -4.12 4.32
C LEU A 153 1.18 -4.78 3.06
N PHE A 154 2.36 -4.34 2.63
CA PHE A 154 3.04 -4.91 1.48
C PHE A 154 3.41 -6.37 1.71
N GLY A 155 4.06 -6.69 2.84
CA GLY A 155 4.42 -8.07 3.22
C GLY A 155 3.19 -8.98 3.27
N ASP A 156 2.11 -8.51 3.88
CA ASP A 156 0.83 -9.22 3.92
C ASP A 156 0.28 -9.49 2.50
N ALA A 157 0.20 -8.45 1.67
CA ALA A 157 -0.31 -8.59 0.30
C ALA A 157 0.49 -9.63 -0.51
N ILE A 158 1.80 -9.64 -0.32
CA ILE A 158 2.71 -10.43 -1.16
C ILE A 158 2.94 -11.85 -0.60
N CYS A 159 2.94 -12.05 0.72
CA CYS A 159 3.40 -13.31 1.31
C CYS A 159 2.32 -14.11 2.04
N ARG A 160 1.13 -13.56 2.34
CA ARG A 160 0.12 -14.23 3.18
C ARG A 160 -0.32 -15.62 2.68
N ASP A 161 -0.42 -15.81 1.38
CA ASP A 161 -0.81 -17.10 0.80
C ASP A 161 0.24 -18.20 0.95
N VAL A 162 1.51 -17.81 1.19
CA VAL A 162 2.64 -18.73 1.41
C VAL A 162 2.94 -18.89 2.91
N LEU A 163 2.77 -17.80 3.67
CA LEU A 163 3.09 -17.72 5.11
C LEU A 163 1.88 -17.14 5.89
N PRO A 164 0.73 -17.81 5.91
CA PRO A 164 -0.50 -17.25 6.51
C PRO A 164 -0.33 -16.91 8.00
N ASP A 165 0.42 -17.71 8.75
CA ASP A 165 0.60 -17.54 10.19
C ASP A 165 1.57 -16.40 10.56
N ALA A 166 2.30 -15.85 9.58
CA ALA A 166 3.17 -14.70 9.79
C ALA A 166 2.39 -13.37 9.88
N PHE A 167 1.10 -13.37 9.54
CA PHE A 167 0.28 -12.17 9.44
C PHE A 167 -0.94 -12.25 10.36
N PRO A 168 -1.52 -11.09 10.79
CA PRO A 168 -2.68 -11.07 11.66
C PRO A 168 -3.84 -11.90 11.14
N GLN A 169 -4.49 -12.65 12.04
CA GLN A 169 -5.65 -13.48 11.75
C GLN A 169 -6.88 -12.95 12.53
N PRO A 170 -8.09 -13.06 11.98
CA PRO A 170 -8.37 -13.45 10.60
C PRO A 170 -7.92 -12.38 9.60
N ALA A 171 -7.82 -12.74 8.32
CA ALA A 171 -7.21 -11.87 7.29
C ALA A 171 -7.99 -10.57 7.03
N GLU A 172 -9.29 -10.58 7.24
CA GLU A 172 -10.18 -9.42 7.13
C GLU A 172 -9.91 -8.37 8.20
N ASP A 173 -9.45 -8.77 9.39
CA ASP A 173 -9.13 -7.86 10.51
C ASP A 173 -7.72 -7.28 10.40
N ALA A 174 -6.88 -7.79 9.50
CA ALA A 174 -5.47 -7.39 9.43
C ALA A 174 -5.28 -5.88 9.26
N PRO A 175 -6.02 -5.15 8.38
CA PRO A 175 -5.89 -3.70 8.26
C PRO A 175 -6.13 -2.98 9.58
N ALA A 176 -7.19 -3.34 10.32
CA ALA A 176 -7.52 -2.71 11.60
C ALA A 176 -6.45 -2.98 12.67
N LYS A 177 -5.85 -4.18 12.66
CA LYS A 177 -4.77 -4.54 13.59
C LYS A 177 -3.49 -3.76 13.30
N TYR A 178 -3.09 -3.61 12.03
CA TYR A 178 -1.96 -2.79 11.63
C TYR A 178 -2.17 -1.31 11.99
N VAL A 179 -3.35 -0.78 11.68
CA VAL A 179 -3.72 0.60 12.01
C VAL A 179 -3.71 0.84 13.51
N GLY A 180 -4.19 -0.11 14.31
CA GLY A 180 -4.12 0.00 15.78
C GLY A 180 -2.69 0.13 16.31
N VAL A 181 -1.71 -0.54 15.71
CA VAL A 181 -0.28 -0.37 16.06
C VAL A 181 0.22 0.99 15.60
N PHE A 182 -0.11 1.38 14.38
CA PHE A 182 0.28 2.65 13.78
C PHE A 182 -0.23 3.86 14.60
N LEU A 183 -1.52 3.87 14.98
CA LEU A 183 -2.11 4.96 15.76
C LEU A 183 -1.41 5.13 17.11
N ARG A 184 -1.08 4.03 17.78
CA ARG A 184 -0.29 4.11 19.03
C ARG A 184 1.12 4.68 18.79
N ALA A 185 1.75 4.35 17.67
CA ALA A 185 3.08 4.85 17.33
C ALA A 185 3.09 6.35 17.04
N VAL A 186 1.99 6.90 16.49
CA VAL A 186 1.86 8.34 16.24
C VAL A 186 1.13 9.08 17.38
N GLY A 187 0.85 8.40 18.50
CA GLY A 187 0.16 9.00 19.66
C GLY A 187 -1.28 9.46 19.34
N ALA A 188 -1.90 8.90 18.31
CA ALA A 188 -3.28 9.22 17.98
C ALA A 188 -4.23 8.33 18.78
N SER A 189 -5.07 8.96 19.61
CA SER A 189 -6.13 8.26 20.36
C SER A 189 -7.39 8.18 19.51
N SER A 190 -7.98 6.97 19.41
CA SER A 190 -9.37 6.86 19.02
C SER A 190 -10.26 7.10 20.24
N ALA A 191 -11.51 7.53 20.02
CA ALA A 191 -12.48 7.72 21.10
C ALA A 191 -12.68 6.44 21.97
N ASP A 192 -12.38 5.27 21.41
CA ASP A 192 -12.47 3.95 22.08
C ASP A 192 -11.22 3.59 22.91
N ASP A 193 -10.08 4.25 22.71
CA ASP A 193 -8.83 3.97 23.43
C ASP A 193 -8.70 4.77 24.74
N ALA A 194 -9.73 5.48 25.16
CA ALA A 194 -9.82 6.16 26.45
C ALA A 194 -9.99 5.14 27.62
N VAL A 195 -9.08 4.16 27.68
CA VAL A 195 -8.82 3.46 28.95
C VAL A 195 -8.12 4.49 29.83
N PRO A 196 -8.68 4.88 31.01
CA PRO A 196 -8.07 5.87 31.85
C PRO A 196 -6.67 5.41 32.22
N LEU A 197 -5.66 6.17 31.83
CA LEU A 197 -4.31 6.03 32.34
C LEU A 197 -4.41 5.93 33.85
N ARG A 198 -4.15 4.74 34.41
CA ARG A 198 -4.00 4.56 35.87
C ARG A 198 -2.91 5.55 36.28
N THR A 199 -3.35 6.67 36.79
CA THR A 199 -2.47 7.72 37.33
C THR A 199 -1.46 7.07 38.25
N ALA A 200 -0.18 7.39 38.05
CA ALA A 200 0.98 6.91 38.81
C ALA A 200 0.94 7.29 40.30
N ARG A 201 -0.21 7.66 40.84
CA ARG A 201 -0.42 8.03 42.24
C ARG A 201 -0.57 6.86 43.23
N SER A 202 -0.56 5.60 42.78
CA SER A 202 -0.71 4.46 43.70
C SER A 202 0.59 3.80 44.16
N VAL A 203 1.74 4.33 43.76
CA VAL A 203 3.05 3.81 44.21
C VAL A 203 3.60 4.56 45.44
N GLU A 204 3.23 5.81 45.62
CA GLU A 204 3.66 6.58 46.80
C GLU A 204 2.93 6.19 48.08
N ASN A 205 1.68 5.77 48.00
CA ASN A 205 0.91 5.39 49.20
C ASN A 205 1.28 4.02 49.79
N ARG A 206 2.06 3.18 49.13
CA ARG A 206 2.55 1.92 49.70
C ARG A 206 3.88 2.06 50.43
N ARG A 207 4.58 3.17 50.29
CA ARG A 207 5.81 3.47 51.07
C ARG A 207 5.56 4.19 52.41
N ALA A 208 4.41 4.83 52.53
CA ALA A 208 4.04 5.52 53.78
C ALA A 208 3.32 4.62 54.83
N ALA A 209 2.93 3.40 54.45
CA ALA A 209 2.27 2.45 55.36
C ALA A 209 3.21 1.34 55.90
N ALA A 210 4.52 1.47 55.69
CA ALA A 210 5.53 0.50 56.15
C ALA A 210 6.65 1.17 57.02
N GLN A 211 6.33 2.30 57.69
CA GLN A 211 7.18 2.86 58.77
C GLN A 211 6.42 2.89 60.10
#